data_04cf5c835f9c2e2bbd3a18b6f0b53e6a
#
_entry.id   04cf5c835f9c2e2bbd3a18b6f0b53e6a
#
_cell.length_a   1.000
_cell.length_b   1.000
_cell.length_c   1.000
_cell.angle_alpha   90.00
_cell.angle_beta   90.00
_cell.angle_gamma   90.00
#
_symmetry.space_group_name_H-M   'P 1'
#
loop_
_entity.id
_entity.type
_entity.pdbx_description
1 polymer ?
#
loop_
_entity_poly.entity_id
_entity_poly.type
_entity_poly.pdbx_seq_one_letter_code
_entity_poly.pdbx_strand_id
1 'polypeptide(L)' 'MLSPLIKYEFTATPWQYAGQGGWYFVSLPAEMAKEIRENLQWQEEGWGRLKAKARTGNSEWNTAIWFDTKHMTYLLPLKA' A
#
# COMPACT_ATOMS: atom_id res chain seq x y z
N MET A 1 7.17 -17.95 -15.63
CA MET A 1 5.78 -18.12 -15.26
C MET A 1 5.26 -16.87 -14.57
N LEU A 2 4.08 -16.47 -14.95
CA LEU A 2 3.49 -15.28 -14.36
C LEU A 2 2.80 -15.61 -13.05
N SER A 3 3.11 -14.85 -12.03
CA SER A 3 2.37 -14.95 -10.79
C SER A 3 0.95 -14.47 -11.03
N PRO A 4 -0.04 -15.09 -10.41
CA PRO A 4 -1.38 -14.55 -10.47
C PRO A 4 -1.39 -13.15 -9.89
N LEU A 5 -2.09 -12.25 -10.58
CA LEU A 5 -2.26 -10.91 -10.06
C LEU A 5 -3.25 -10.96 -8.91
N ILE A 6 -2.77 -10.64 -7.74
CA ILE A 6 -3.63 -10.56 -6.57
C ILE A 6 -4.19 -9.16 -6.50
N LYS A 7 -5.50 -9.06 -6.49
CA LYS A 7 -6.17 -7.77 -6.47
C LYS A 7 -6.85 -7.58 -5.13
N TYR A 8 -6.59 -6.44 -4.52
CA TYR A 8 -7.22 -6.07 -3.26
C TYR A 8 -8.03 -4.81 -3.48
N GLU A 9 -9.26 -4.83 -3.01
CA GLU A 9 -10.13 -3.66 -3.11
C GLU A 9 -10.57 -3.24 -1.72
N PHE A 10 -10.52 -1.94 -1.46
CA PHE A 10 -10.92 -1.43 -0.17
C PHE A 10 -11.33 0.03 -0.28
N THR A 11 -12.03 0.49 0.74
CA THR A 11 -12.41 1.89 0.85
C THR A 11 -11.70 2.45 2.10
N ALA A 12 -11.06 3.60 1.93
CA ALA A 12 -10.36 4.24 3.03
C ALA A 12 -10.32 5.73 2.80
N THR A 13 -10.19 6.48 3.88
CA THR A 13 -10.07 7.92 3.80
C THR A 13 -8.60 8.30 3.80
N PRO A 14 -8.14 9.07 2.80
CA PRO A 14 -6.77 9.54 2.80
C PRO A 14 -6.49 10.44 3.99
N TRP A 15 -5.26 10.37 4.49
CA TRP A 15 -4.81 11.24 5.56
C TRP A 15 -3.52 11.92 5.17
N GLN A 16 -3.30 13.12 5.67
CA GLN A 16 -2.11 13.88 5.31
C GLN A 16 -1.00 13.60 6.31
N TYR A 17 0.17 13.30 5.78
CA TYR A 17 1.34 13.14 6.61
C TYR A 17 1.74 14.49 7.20
N ALA A 18 2.01 14.51 8.50
CA ALA A 18 2.36 15.75 9.20
C ALA A 18 3.77 16.26 8.89
N GLY A 19 4.56 15.49 8.17
CA GLY A 19 5.92 15.90 7.80
C GLY A 19 5.93 16.86 6.63
N GLN A 20 7.11 17.01 6.05
CA GLN A 20 7.30 17.92 4.93
C GLN A 20 6.67 17.34 3.66
N GLY A 21 6.29 18.24 2.75
CA GLY A 21 5.85 17.85 1.41
C GLY A 21 4.35 17.66 1.24
N GLY A 22 3.58 17.70 2.31
CA GLY A 22 2.13 17.60 2.19
C GLY A 22 1.64 16.29 1.58
N TRP A 23 2.36 15.20 1.79
CA TRP A 23 1.99 13.92 1.24
C TRP A 23 0.72 13.37 1.87
N TYR A 24 -0.08 12.72 1.04
CA TYR A 24 -1.25 11.98 1.52
C TYR A 24 -1.00 10.50 1.41
N PHE A 25 -1.53 9.76 2.38
CA PHE A 25 -1.44 8.32 2.42
C PHE A 25 -2.82 7.71 2.66
N VAL A 26 -2.95 6.47 2.23
CA VAL A 26 -4.10 5.66 2.57
C VAL A 26 -3.57 4.47 3.34
N SER A 27 -4.16 4.20 4.50
CA SER A 27 -3.81 3.01 5.28
C SER A 27 -4.69 1.86 4.83
N LEU A 28 -4.07 0.71 4.53
CA LEU A 28 -4.84 -0.46 4.18
C LEU A 28 -5.55 -1.01 5.41
N PRO A 29 -6.73 -1.63 5.23
CA PRO A 29 -7.38 -2.30 6.37
C PRO A 29 -6.47 -3.33 7.00
N ALA A 30 -6.51 -3.43 8.31
CA ALA A 30 -5.58 -4.28 9.06
C ALA A 30 -5.62 -5.74 8.61
N GLU A 31 -6.81 -6.27 8.38
CA GLU A 31 -6.95 -7.65 7.94
C GLU A 31 -6.36 -7.88 6.55
N MET A 32 -6.54 -6.91 5.66
CA MET A 32 -5.95 -6.98 4.32
C MET A 32 -4.44 -6.89 4.39
N ALA A 33 -3.93 -5.99 5.22
CA ALA A 33 -2.48 -5.85 5.39
C ALA A 33 -1.86 -7.15 5.93
N LYS A 34 -2.53 -7.79 6.85
CA LYS A 34 -2.07 -9.05 7.40
C LYS A 34 -1.99 -10.13 6.32
N GLU A 35 -3.03 -10.23 5.51
CA GLU A 35 -3.06 -11.20 4.42
C GLU A 35 -1.95 -10.94 3.40
N ILE A 36 -1.77 -9.68 3.03
CA ILE A 36 -0.71 -9.31 2.10
C ILE A 36 0.64 -9.71 2.67
N ARG A 37 0.88 -9.41 3.94
CA ARG A 37 2.16 -9.70 4.56
C ARG A 37 2.41 -11.20 4.63
N GLU A 38 1.40 -12.00 4.99
CA GLU A 38 1.55 -13.44 5.06
C GLU A 38 1.86 -14.06 3.70
N ASN A 39 1.26 -13.53 2.65
CA ASN A 39 1.40 -14.11 1.31
C ASN A 39 2.54 -13.52 0.50
N LEU A 40 2.90 -12.27 0.72
CA LEU A 40 3.83 -11.55 -0.12
C LEU A 40 5.05 -11.00 0.60
N GLN A 41 5.23 -11.34 1.86
CA GLN A 41 6.36 -10.81 2.62
C GLN A 41 7.70 -11.13 1.95
N TRP A 42 7.80 -12.27 1.30
CA TRP A 42 9.03 -12.65 0.62
C TRP A 42 9.37 -11.75 -0.57
N GLN A 43 8.41 -10.96 -1.05
CA GLN A 43 8.65 -10.01 -2.13
C GLN A 43 9.00 -8.62 -1.63
N GLU A 44 8.95 -8.41 -0.32
CA GLU A 44 9.27 -7.08 0.24
C GLU A 44 10.71 -6.71 -0.03
N GLU A 45 10.91 -5.48 -0.46
CA GLU A 45 12.21 -4.91 -0.71
C GLU A 45 12.58 -3.99 0.46
N GLY A 46 13.79 -4.12 0.97
CA GLY A 46 14.26 -3.27 2.04
C GLY A 46 13.34 -3.29 3.25
N TRP A 47 12.76 -2.15 3.59
CA TRP A 47 12.01 -1.98 4.82
C TRP A 47 10.51 -2.21 4.64
N GLY A 48 10.15 -3.36 4.12
CA GLY A 48 8.75 -3.71 3.96
C GLY A 48 8.09 -3.06 2.76
N ARG A 49 8.86 -2.75 1.74
CA ARG A 49 8.36 -2.10 0.53
C ARG A 49 7.92 -3.16 -0.47
N LEU A 50 6.69 -3.03 -0.94
CA LEU A 50 6.15 -3.93 -1.99
C LEU A 50 5.75 -3.10 -3.18
N LYS A 51 6.19 -3.51 -4.35
CA LYS A 51 5.73 -2.89 -5.60
C LYS A 51 4.25 -3.18 -5.78
N ALA A 52 3.52 -2.19 -6.21
CA ALA A 52 2.08 -2.33 -6.38
C ALA A 52 1.59 -1.46 -7.53
N LYS A 53 0.43 -1.81 -8.03
CA LYS A 53 -0.30 -0.98 -8.97
C LYS A 53 -1.56 -0.50 -8.26
N ALA A 54 -1.74 0.80 -8.20
CA ALA A 54 -2.87 1.40 -7.54
C ALA A 54 -3.86 1.91 -8.55
N ARG A 55 -5.15 1.84 -8.20
CA ARG A 55 -6.20 2.33 -9.06
C ARG A 55 -7.29 2.98 -8.23
N THR A 56 -7.72 4.15 -8.66
CA THR A 56 -8.89 4.79 -8.08
C THR A 56 -9.63 5.50 -9.21
N GLY A 57 -10.91 5.22 -9.34
CA GLY A 57 -11.70 5.73 -10.46
C GLY A 57 -11.09 5.28 -11.77
N ASN A 58 -10.77 6.23 -12.63
CA ASN A 58 -10.17 5.95 -13.94
C ASN A 58 -8.66 6.11 -13.95
N SER A 59 -8.06 6.37 -12.79
CA SER A 59 -6.62 6.58 -12.68
C SER A 59 -5.94 5.32 -12.19
N GLU A 60 -4.84 4.97 -12.86
CA GLU A 60 -4.04 3.81 -12.48
C GLU A 60 -2.58 4.21 -12.57
N TRP A 61 -1.79 3.79 -11.59
CA TRP A 61 -0.36 4.11 -11.59
C TRP A 61 0.44 3.06 -10.87
N ASN A 62 1.72 2.98 -11.23
CA ASN A 62 2.65 2.10 -10.55
C ASN A 62 3.19 2.80 -9.32
N THR A 63 3.26 2.08 -8.22
CA THR A 63 3.69 2.65 -6.96
C THR A 63 4.28 1.54 -6.09
N ALA A 64 4.38 1.81 -4.82
CA ALA A 64 4.76 0.82 -3.83
C ALA A 64 4.02 1.11 -2.55
N ILE A 65 3.77 0.08 -1.78
CA ILE A 65 3.22 0.23 -0.44
C ILE A 65 4.32 -0.11 0.55
N TRP A 66 4.29 0.53 1.71
CA TRP A 66 5.26 0.30 2.78
C TRP A 66 4.56 -0.18 4.01
N PHE A 67 5.17 -1.18 4.66
CA PHE A 67 4.64 -1.63 5.93
C PHE A 67 5.07 -0.69 7.03
N ASP A 68 4.09 -0.11 7.73
CA ASP A 68 4.32 0.79 8.85
C ASP A 68 4.16 -0.02 10.14
N THR A 69 5.26 -0.27 10.82
CA THR A 69 5.24 -1.07 12.04
C THR A 69 4.52 -0.36 13.18
N LYS A 70 4.47 0.95 13.14
CA LYS A 70 3.78 1.73 14.16
C LYS A 70 2.27 1.51 14.11
N HIS A 71 1.72 1.42 12.91
CA HIS A 71 0.28 1.21 12.71
C HIS A 71 -0.04 -0.22 12.32
N MET A 72 0.99 -1.05 12.14
CA MET A 72 0.84 -2.46 11.78
C MET A 72 0.01 -2.67 10.52
N THR A 73 0.24 -1.83 9.53
CA THR A 73 -0.44 -1.94 8.25
C THR A 73 0.42 -1.34 7.14
N TYR A 74 0.03 -1.59 5.90
CA TYR A 74 0.70 -0.99 4.76
C TYR A 74 0.13 0.39 4.48
N LEU A 75 1.00 1.29 4.06
CA LEU A 75 0.61 2.64 3.64
C LEU A 75 0.78 2.76 2.13
N LEU A 76 -0.22 3.32 1.48
CA LEU A 76 -0.19 3.61 0.05
C LEU A 76 -0.07 5.12 -0.14
N PRO A 77 1.04 5.60 -0.72
CA PRO A 77 1.18 7.03 -0.96
C PRO A 77 0.31 7.47 -2.12
N LEU A 78 -0.29 8.63 -1.97
CA LEU A 78 -1.08 9.25 -3.03
C LEU A 78 -0.35 10.49 -3.50
N LYS A 79 -0.20 10.63 -4.80
CA LYS A 79 0.36 11.85 -5.36
C LYS A 79 -0.70 12.94 -5.36
N ALA A 80 -0.28 14.09 -4.96
CA ALA A 80 -1.14 15.26 -5.02
C ALA A 80 -1.40 15.65 -6.47
#